data_548128b6e168795525261b8956f4b97e
#
_entry.id   548128b6e168795525261b8956f4b97e
#
_cell.length_a   1.000
_cell.length_b   1.000
_cell.length_c   1.000
_cell.angle_alpha   90.00
_cell.angle_beta   90.00
_cell.angle_gamma   90.00
#
_symmetry.space_group_name_H-M   'P 1'
#
loop_
_entity.id
_entity.type
_entity.pdbx_description
1 polymer ?
#
loop_
_entity_poly.entity_id
_entity_poly.type
_entity_poly.pdbx_seq_one_letter_code
_entity_poly.pdbx_strand_id
1 'polypeptide(L)'
;MAQATAATNYAGVWDNRLGFGRKTALLVIDLLQGYTLKGAPLFAPGVVKAVAEMPTLLKLARAKKMPIIHTRVLYNPSDFADGGVWIKKAPVLKSLVPGNKYAQFCKGVEPKKGE
;
A
#
# COMPACT_ATOMS: atom_id res chain seq x y z
N MET A 1 4.47 15.30 37.14
CA MET A 1 3.41 15.38 36.11
C MET A 1 3.61 14.28 35.09
N ALA A 2 2.58 13.51 34.80
CA ALA A 2 2.66 12.50 33.74
C ALA A 2 2.82 13.21 32.39
N GLN A 3 3.78 12.76 31.58
CA GLN A 3 4.01 13.27 30.23
C GLN A 3 2.82 12.88 29.34
N ALA A 4 2.17 13.85 28.68
CA ALA A 4 1.07 13.57 27.79
C ALA A 4 1.55 12.67 26.63
N THR A 5 0.90 11.53 26.44
CA THR A 5 1.14 10.69 25.26
C THR A 5 0.44 11.28 24.03
N ALA A 6 0.84 10.90 22.82
CA ALA A 6 0.15 11.33 21.61
C ALA A 6 -1.36 10.97 21.64
N ALA A 7 -1.70 9.80 22.20
CA ALA A 7 -3.09 9.37 22.35
C ALA A 7 -3.90 10.29 23.28
N THR A 8 -3.31 10.74 24.40
CA THR A 8 -4.00 11.66 25.33
C THR A 8 -4.00 13.09 24.82
N ASN A 9 -2.96 13.51 24.11
CA ASN A 9 -2.84 14.86 23.57
C ASN A 9 -3.84 15.15 22.44
N TYR A 10 -4.19 14.12 21.66
CA TYR A 10 -5.12 14.24 20.54
C TYR A 10 -6.51 13.63 20.81
N ALA A 11 -6.81 13.28 22.07
CA ALA A 11 -8.13 12.75 22.43
C ALA A 11 -9.24 13.75 22.06
N GLY A 12 -10.21 13.28 21.28
CA GLY A 12 -11.36 14.09 20.82
C GLY A 12 -11.08 15.05 19.66
N VAL A 13 -9.81 15.22 19.25
CA VAL A 13 -9.46 16.18 18.16
C VAL A 13 -9.90 15.67 16.79
N TRP A 14 -9.83 14.35 16.56
CA TRP A 14 -10.08 13.71 15.25
C TRP A 14 -11.31 12.79 15.26
N ASP A 15 -12.22 12.95 16.21
CA ASP A 15 -13.34 12.02 16.40
C ASP A 15 -14.51 12.25 15.43
N ASN A 16 -14.52 13.37 14.73
CA ASN A 16 -15.56 13.67 13.76
C ASN A 16 -15.42 12.82 12.51
N ARG A 17 -16.53 12.22 12.07
CA ARG A 17 -16.62 11.43 10.84
C ARG A 17 -17.27 12.24 9.75
N LEU A 18 -16.55 12.42 8.64
CA LEU A 18 -17.04 13.15 7.48
C LEU A 18 -17.83 12.29 6.49
N GLY A 19 -17.71 10.95 6.59
CA GLY A 19 -18.29 10.04 5.61
C GLY A 19 -17.55 10.08 4.26
N PHE A 20 -18.17 9.49 3.25
CA PHE A 20 -17.67 9.51 1.88
C PHE A 20 -18.36 10.59 1.05
N GLY A 21 -17.64 11.17 0.10
CA GLY A 21 -18.21 12.06 -0.90
C GLY A 21 -19.09 11.32 -1.92
N ARG A 22 -19.72 12.09 -2.82
CA ARG A 22 -20.59 11.53 -3.88
C ARG A 22 -19.81 10.82 -4.99
N LYS A 23 -18.57 11.24 -5.24
CA LYS A 23 -17.67 10.68 -6.26
C LYS A 23 -16.45 10.11 -5.55
N THR A 24 -16.50 8.85 -5.23
CA THR A 24 -15.40 8.14 -4.55
C THR A 24 -14.55 7.38 -5.55
N ALA A 25 -13.27 7.19 -5.24
CA ALA A 25 -12.35 6.31 -5.93
C ALA A 25 -11.80 5.27 -4.95
N LEU A 26 -11.42 4.10 -5.45
CA LEU A 26 -10.70 3.10 -4.67
C LEU A 26 -9.20 3.24 -4.95
N LEU A 27 -8.44 3.53 -3.92
CA LEU A 27 -6.98 3.58 -3.99
C LEU A 27 -6.41 2.32 -3.34
N VAL A 28 -5.77 1.48 -4.16
CA VAL A 28 -5.14 0.21 -3.77
C VAL A 28 -3.64 0.45 -3.63
N ILE A 29 -3.19 0.59 -2.38
CA ILE A 29 -1.84 1.06 -2.09
C ILE A 29 -0.91 -0.13 -1.82
N ASP A 30 0.07 -0.33 -2.72
CA ASP A 30 1.25 -1.16 -2.53
C ASP A 30 0.99 -2.62 -2.10
N LEU A 31 -0.05 -3.25 -2.62
CA LEU A 31 -0.33 -4.66 -2.34
C LEU A 31 0.60 -5.57 -3.15
N LEU A 32 1.87 -5.57 -2.78
CA LEU A 32 2.97 -6.25 -3.44
C LEU A 32 3.39 -7.53 -2.70
N GLN A 33 3.90 -8.50 -3.46
CA GLN A 33 4.40 -9.77 -2.93
C GLN A 33 5.55 -9.59 -1.92
N GLY A 34 6.34 -8.53 -2.05
CA GLY A 34 7.41 -8.20 -1.11
C GLY A 34 6.95 -7.94 0.31
N TYR A 35 5.67 -7.56 0.49
CA TYR A 35 5.06 -7.35 1.82
C TYR A 35 4.30 -8.57 2.35
N THR A 36 4.05 -9.59 1.52
CA THR A 36 3.18 -10.72 1.88
C THR A 36 3.86 -12.08 1.89
N LEU A 37 4.96 -12.24 1.17
CA LEU A 37 5.70 -13.50 1.14
C LEU A 37 6.48 -13.69 2.44
N LYS A 38 6.29 -14.84 3.09
CA LYS A 38 7.09 -15.22 4.27
C LYS A 38 8.58 -15.24 3.92
N GLY A 39 9.40 -14.65 4.76
CA GLY A 39 10.84 -14.51 4.53
C GLY A 39 11.23 -13.36 3.60
N ALA A 40 10.29 -12.62 3.02
CA ALA A 40 10.62 -11.39 2.32
C ALA A 40 11.10 -10.32 3.31
N PRO A 41 12.12 -9.52 2.95
CA PRO A 41 12.69 -8.53 3.87
C PRO A 41 11.70 -7.48 4.37
N LEU A 42 10.63 -7.25 3.62
CA LEU A 42 9.58 -6.25 3.95
C LEU A 42 8.27 -6.92 4.40
N PHE A 43 8.30 -8.20 4.80
CA PHE A 43 7.11 -8.93 5.20
C PHE A 43 6.31 -8.20 6.29
N ALA A 44 5.02 -7.99 6.04
CA ALA A 44 4.11 -7.30 6.94
C ALA A 44 2.78 -8.09 7.09
N PRO A 45 2.51 -8.71 8.24
CA PRO A 45 1.31 -9.54 8.45
C PRO A 45 0.00 -8.80 8.21
N GLY A 46 -0.04 -7.50 8.50
CA GLY A 46 -1.21 -6.65 8.24
C GLY A 46 -1.55 -6.53 6.74
N VAL A 47 -0.52 -6.51 5.88
CA VAL A 47 -0.71 -6.47 4.43
C VAL A 47 -1.30 -7.79 3.90
N VAL A 48 -0.92 -8.93 4.50
CA VAL A 48 -1.52 -10.24 4.15
C VAL A 48 -3.03 -10.22 4.35
N LYS A 49 -3.49 -9.66 5.47
CA LYS A 49 -4.93 -9.50 5.75
C LYS A 49 -5.60 -8.56 4.74
N ALA A 50 -4.98 -7.43 4.45
CA ALA A 50 -5.49 -6.47 3.47
C ALA A 50 -5.63 -7.10 2.07
N VAL A 51 -4.66 -7.90 1.63
CA VAL A 51 -4.72 -8.62 0.35
C VAL A 51 -5.87 -9.63 0.34
N ALA A 52 -6.17 -10.29 1.46
CA ALA A 52 -7.29 -11.23 1.54
C ALA A 52 -8.66 -10.55 1.37
N GLU A 53 -8.83 -9.33 1.87
CA GLU A 53 -10.09 -8.57 1.80
C GLU A 53 -10.25 -7.78 0.49
N MET A 54 -9.17 -7.35 -0.11
CA MET A 54 -9.17 -6.46 -1.27
C MET A 54 -9.94 -6.99 -2.50
N PRO A 55 -9.94 -8.29 -2.85
CA PRO A 55 -10.72 -8.80 -3.99
C PRO A 55 -12.21 -8.49 -3.89
N THR A 56 -12.78 -8.51 -2.68
CA THR A 56 -14.18 -8.15 -2.44
C THR A 56 -14.44 -6.68 -2.74
N LEU A 57 -13.56 -5.80 -2.25
CA LEU A 57 -13.65 -4.36 -2.53
C LEU A 57 -13.46 -4.05 -4.01
N LEU A 58 -12.49 -4.68 -4.68
CA LEU A 58 -12.26 -4.52 -6.12
C LEU A 58 -13.47 -4.96 -6.93
N LYS A 59 -14.08 -6.09 -6.59
CA LYS A 59 -15.32 -6.57 -7.23
C LYS A 59 -16.43 -5.53 -7.12
N LEU A 60 -16.64 -4.98 -5.93
CA LEU A 60 -17.66 -3.96 -5.67
C LEU A 60 -17.37 -2.67 -6.45
N ALA A 61 -16.14 -2.15 -6.38
CA ALA A 61 -15.73 -0.93 -7.05
C ALA A 61 -15.89 -1.04 -8.57
N ARG A 62 -15.50 -2.20 -9.15
CA ARG A 62 -15.68 -2.50 -10.60
C ARG A 62 -17.16 -2.56 -10.98
N ALA A 63 -18.00 -3.22 -10.16
CA ALA A 63 -19.44 -3.28 -10.40
C ALA A 63 -20.10 -1.90 -10.35
N LYS A 64 -19.60 -1.01 -9.49
CA LYS A 64 -20.06 0.39 -9.37
C LYS A 64 -19.39 1.35 -10.35
N LYS A 65 -18.50 0.87 -11.20
CA LYS A 65 -17.72 1.69 -12.15
C LYS A 65 -16.95 2.84 -11.44
N MET A 66 -16.48 2.59 -10.24
CA MET A 66 -15.65 3.53 -9.50
C MET A 66 -14.26 3.60 -10.16
N PRO A 67 -13.61 4.77 -10.20
CA PRO A 67 -12.19 4.84 -10.52
C PRO A 67 -11.38 4.00 -9.54
N ILE A 68 -10.48 3.18 -10.07
CA ILE A 68 -9.57 2.34 -9.28
C ILE A 68 -8.15 2.71 -9.65
N ILE A 69 -7.34 3.00 -8.65
CA ILE A 69 -5.95 3.41 -8.80
C ILE A 69 -5.09 2.47 -7.98
N HIS A 70 -4.13 1.83 -8.64
CA HIS A 70 -3.15 0.99 -7.96
C HIS A 70 -1.82 1.72 -7.85
N THR A 71 -1.16 1.61 -6.72
CA THR A 71 0.22 2.06 -6.55
C THR A 71 1.15 0.87 -6.35
N ARG A 72 2.39 1.06 -6.73
CA ARG A 72 3.49 0.16 -6.40
C ARG A 72 4.80 0.92 -6.28
N VAL A 73 5.71 0.38 -5.52
CA VAL A 73 7.08 0.86 -5.45
C VAL A 73 7.91 0.10 -6.48
N LEU A 74 8.65 0.83 -7.31
CA LEU A 74 9.52 0.27 -8.32
C LEU A 74 10.71 1.21 -8.54
N TYR A 75 11.91 0.71 -8.30
CA TYR A 75 13.15 1.47 -8.46
C TYR A 75 13.92 1.07 -9.71
N ASN A 76 14.67 2.02 -10.27
CA ASN A 76 15.59 1.75 -11.36
C ASN A 76 16.81 0.99 -10.83
N PRO A 77 17.06 -0.27 -11.27
CA PRO A 77 18.15 -1.08 -10.74
C PRO A 77 19.55 -0.65 -11.22
N SER A 78 19.67 0.26 -12.18
CA SER A 78 20.97 0.67 -12.72
C SER A 78 21.81 1.44 -11.70
N ASP A 79 21.19 2.37 -10.97
CA ASP A 79 21.89 3.24 -10.02
C ASP A 79 21.08 3.58 -8.78
N PHE A 80 19.78 3.25 -8.75
CA PHE A 80 18.83 3.59 -7.68
C PHE A 80 18.74 5.11 -7.40
N ALA A 81 19.07 5.96 -8.37
CA ALA A 81 19.04 7.41 -8.20
C ALA A 81 17.62 7.93 -7.88
N ASP A 82 16.60 7.27 -8.41
CA ASP A 82 15.19 7.56 -8.17
C ASP A 82 14.73 7.30 -6.72
N GLY A 83 15.50 6.53 -5.95
CA GLY A 83 15.24 6.30 -4.53
C GLY A 83 15.88 7.33 -3.59
N GLY A 84 16.85 8.12 -4.06
CA GLY A 84 17.51 9.19 -3.33
C GLY A 84 17.99 8.77 -1.94
N VAL A 85 17.73 9.61 -0.94
CA VAL A 85 18.10 9.34 0.46
C VAL A 85 17.28 8.20 1.08
N TRP A 86 16.12 7.89 0.54
CA TRP A 86 15.25 6.84 1.06
C TRP A 86 15.89 5.45 0.90
N ILE A 87 16.51 5.18 -0.24
CA ILE A 87 17.29 3.94 -0.47
C ILE A 87 18.51 3.86 0.47
N LYS A 88 19.14 4.99 0.78
CA LYS A 88 20.24 5.02 1.76
C LYS A 88 19.76 4.70 3.16
N LYS A 89 18.59 5.21 3.54
CA LYS A 89 17.97 4.94 4.85
C LYS A 89 17.48 3.49 4.97
N ALA A 90 16.91 2.94 3.92
CA ALA A 90 16.32 1.60 3.88
C ALA A 90 16.83 0.80 2.67
N PRO A 91 18.07 0.28 2.69
CA PRO A 91 18.67 -0.44 1.55
C PRO A 91 17.89 -1.66 1.08
N VAL A 92 17.06 -2.23 1.94
CA VAL A 92 16.15 -3.35 1.64
C VAL A 92 15.19 -3.05 0.49
N LEU A 93 14.87 -1.77 0.27
CA LEU A 93 14.01 -1.31 -0.82
C LEU A 93 14.60 -1.60 -2.21
N LYS A 94 15.90 -1.86 -2.32
CA LYS A 94 16.55 -2.30 -3.57
C LYS A 94 16.02 -3.64 -4.11
N SER A 95 15.26 -4.37 -3.29
CA SER A 95 14.55 -5.57 -3.74
C SER A 95 13.31 -5.26 -4.62
N LEU A 96 12.84 -4.02 -4.61
CA LEU A 96 11.64 -3.59 -5.36
C LEU A 96 12.04 -3.03 -6.73
N VAL A 97 12.45 -3.93 -7.62
CA VAL A 97 12.93 -3.60 -8.98
C VAL A 97 12.18 -4.41 -10.03
N PRO A 98 12.17 -3.98 -11.30
CA PRO A 98 11.60 -4.74 -12.40
C PRO A 98 12.14 -6.18 -12.46
N GLY A 99 11.27 -7.14 -12.67
CA GLY A 99 11.63 -8.57 -12.75
C GLY A 99 11.75 -9.27 -11.40
N ASN A 100 11.88 -8.56 -10.28
CA ASN A 100 11.87 -9.18 -8.97
C ASN A 100 10.43 -9.48 -8.52
N LYS A 101 10.20 -10.70 -8.01
CA LYS A 101 8.88 -11.11 -7.49
C LYS A 101 8.34 -10.19 -6.39
N TYR A 102 9.22 -9.58 -5.61
CA TYR A 102 8.82 -8.69 -4.52
C TYR A 102 8.14 -7.40 -5.01
N ALA A 103 8.46 -6.96 -6.22
CA ALA A 103 7.83 -5.79 -6.84
C ALA A 103 6.54 -6.13 -7.63
N GLN A 104 6.13 -7.40 -7.67
CA GLN A 104 4.91 -7.81 -8.35
C GLN A 104 3.69 -7.63 -7.43
N PHE A 105 2.55 -7.31 -8.03
CA PHE A 105 1.29 -7.31 -7.31
C PHE A 105 0.97 -8.70 -6.75
N CYS A 106 0.25 -8.74 -5.64
CA CYS A 106 -0.26 -9.98 -5.09
C CYS A 106 -1.35 -10.56 -6.00
N LYS A 107 -1.43 -11.88 -6.05
CA LYS A 107 -2.46 -12.58 -6.82
C LYS A 107 -3.86 -12.19 -6.34
N GLY A 108 -4.74 -11.88 -7.29
CA GLY A 108 -6.13 -11.51 -7.03
C GLY A 108 -6.38 -10.03 -6.79
N VAL A 109 -5.32 -9.21 -6.72
CA VAL A 109 -5.42 -7.76 -6.56
C VAL A 109 -4.70 -6.98 -7.65
N GLU A 110 -4.35 -7.66 -8.74
CA GLU A 110 -3.69 -7.02 -9.87
C GLU A 110 -4.63 -6.00 -10.55
N PRO A 111 -4.07 -4.90 -11.09
CA PRO A 111 -4.84 -3.96 -11.87
C PRO A 111 -5.38 -4.61 -13.16
N LYS A 112 -6.58 -4.23 -13.56
CA LYS A 112 -7.16 -4.58 -14.86
C LYS A 112 -6.94 -3.46 -15.86
N LYS A 113 -7.16 -3.76 -17.16
CA LYS A 113 -7.07 -2.75 -18.21
C LYS A 113 -8.00 -1.57 -17.87
N GLY A 114 -7.42 -0.37 -17.87
CA GLY A 114 -8.13 0.86 -17.54
C GLY A 114 -8.06 1.28 -16.07
N GLU A 115 -7.38 0.49 -15.24
CA GLU A 115 -7.07 0.84 -13.85
C GLU A 115 -5.65 1.36 -13.72
#